data_e1ff5e0baec0f126c30670f03bb7a241
#
_entry.id   e1ff5e0baec0f126c30670f03bb7a241
#
_cell.length_a   1.000
_cell.length_b   1.000
_cell.length_c   1.000
_cell.angle_alpha   90.00
_cell.angle_beta   90.00
_cell.angle_gamma   90.00
#
_symmetry.space_group_name_H-M   'P 1'
#
loop_
_entity.id
_entity.type
_entity.pdbx_description
1 polymer ?
#
loop_
_entity_poly.entity_id
_entity_poly.type
_entity_poly.pdbx_seq_one_letter_code
_entity_poly.pdbx_strand_id
1 'polypeptide(L)'
;MKKIMGLLTAALLLAVLPAALAEGVTLEGTVQAGRTVSIAAPYAGMVGDFTVKAGDEVAAGEALFAIATQKVYAEADGTVTGLFAMPGDSAQTVQDRYGALCYIEDDVRYKAICTSAGADGDIEDKVVHAGETVYIKSTQNTSRKGEGRVTAVSAEGYTVEITRMNDLNLNESVKIYRDSDYDADSCIGSGRTSAVPATAVNASGSVLRVCVSDGQTVRRGDLLFEIVPDALEGLRGGDSTVTMPEDGVLLSVSAQSGAQAAKDEVLATYCPAGAVEVVCPVDEDDLSALRVGARVGVTLDALPGETLDGTVESIARVMNDEGSYDVTVSLRDTENVRIGMSATVRP
;
A
#
# COMPACT_ATOMS: atom_id res chain seq x y z
N MET A 1 -17.27 79.71 41.03
CA MET A 1 -18.42 79.32 40.20
C MET A 1 -17.91 78.35 39.15
N LYS A 2 -18.53 77.23 39.03
CA LYS A 2 -18.63 76.20 38.07
C LYS A 2 -18.16 74.82 38.59
N LYS A 3 -19.18 74.04 38.83
CA LYS A 3 -19.18 72.65 39.26
C LYS A 3 -18.64 71.77 38.12
N ILE A 4 -17.78 70.78 38.44
CA ILE A 4 -17.40 69.69 37.56
C ILE A 4 -18.04 68.45 38.19
N MET A 5 -18.96 67.87 37.46
CA MET A 5 -19.70 66.64 37.77
C MET A 5 -18.88 65.45 37.22
N GLY A 6 -18.33 64.68 38.15
CA GLY A 6 -17.61 63.47 37.84
C GLY A 6 -18.59 62.28 37.61
N LEU A 7 -18.54 61.66 36.43
CA LEU A 7 -19.29 60.49 36.06
C LEU A 7 -18.55 59.21 36.56
N LEU A 8 -19.12 58.53 37.55
CA LEU A 8 -18.64 57.25 38.07
C LEU A 8 -19.21 56.15 37.14
N THR A 9 -18.40 55.58 36.30
CA THR A 9 -18.74 54.36 35.55
C THR A 9 -18.39 53.14 36.42
N ALA A 10 -19.41 52.50 36.98
CA ALA A 10 -19.29 51.22 37.67
C ALA A 10 -19.16 50.14 36.62
N ALA A 11 -17.95 49.57 36.44
CA ALA A 11 -17.72 48.37 35.69
C ALA A 11 -18.20 47.17 36.51
N LEU A 12 -19.31 46.57 36.08
CA LEU A 12 -19.84 45.31 36.63
C LEU A 12 -18.98 44.15 36.09
N LEU A 13 -17.99 43.73 36.87
CA LEU A 13 -17.24 42.49 36.61
C LEU A 13 -18.16 41.32 36.93
N LEU A 14 -18.72 40.69 35.90
CA LEU A 14 -19.40 39.41 36.03
C LEU A 14 -18.32 38.35 36.27
N ALA A 15 -18.04 38.02 37.53
CA ALA A 15 -17.24 36.85 37.89
C ALA A 15 -18.08 35.61 37.56
N VAL A 16 -17.72 34.90 36.48
CA VAL A 16 -18.21 33.55 36.22
C VAL A 16 -17.55 32.65 37.27
N LEU A 17 -18.23 32.41 38.37
CA LEU A 17 -17.82 31.38 39.34
C LEU A 17 -17.91 30.02 38.66
N PRO A 18 -16.83 29.19 38.71
CA PRO A 18 -16.95 27.81 38.26
C PRO A 18 -17.98 27.09 39.13
N ALA A 19 -18.95 26.44 38.48
CA ALA A 19 -19.90 25.60 39.21
C ALA A 19 -19.10 24.41 39.78
N ALA A 20 -19.04 24.29 41.08
CA ALA A 20 -18.52 23.15 41.80
C ALA A 20 -19.66 22.16 42.08
N LEU A 21 -19.35 20.88 42.24
CA LEU A 21 -20.28 19.90 42.80
C LEU A 21 -20.70 20.34 44.20
N ALA A 22 -21.88 19.95 44.63
CA ALA A 22 -22.33 20.19 46.00
C ALA A 22 -21.40 19.46 46.98
N GLU A 23 -20.99 20.14 48.07
CA GLU A 23 -20.13 19.54 49.10
C GLU A 23 -20.70 18.22 49.60
N GLY A 24 -19.97 17.09 49.41
CA GLY A 24 -20.27 15.81 50.03
C GLY A 24 -20.57 14.64 49.09
N VAL A 25 -20.78 14.85 47.78
CA VAL A 25 -21.02 13.73 46.87
C VAL A 25 -19.68 13.19 46.37
N THR A 26 -19.39 11.92 46.69
CA THR A 26 -18.23 11.18 46.17
C THR A 26 -18.76 10.15 45.18
N LEU A 27 -18.24 10.14 43.96
CA LEU A 27 -18.62 9.20 42.92
C LEU A 27 -17.51 8.16 42.72
N GLU A 28 -17.89 6.91 42.63
CA GLU A 28 -16.99 5.85 42.26
C GLU A 28 -17.18 5.52 40.77
N GLY A 29 -16.11 5.29 40.03
CA GLY A 29 -16.15 5.03 38.60
C GLY A 29 -14.97 4.24 38.10
N THR A 30 -14.96 4.02 36.83
CA THR A 30 -13.86 3.35 36.12
C THR A 30 -13.41 4.16 34.94
N VAL A 31 -12.10 4.10 34.67
CA VAL A 31 -11.49 4.69 33.46
C VAL A 31 -11.90 3.86 32.23
N GLN A 32 -12.50 4.51 31.26
CA GLN A 32 -12.92 3.89 30.00
C GLN A 32 -12.35 4.63 28.80
N ALA A 33 -12.45 4.03 27.61
CA ALA A 33 -12.12 4.67 26.35
C ALA A 33 -13.24 5.67 26.00
N GLY A 34 -12.96 6.96 26.03
CA GLY A 34 -13.90 8.01 25.63
C GLY A 34 -14.13 8.06 24.11
N ARG A 35 -13.16 7.57 23.34
CA ARG A 35 -13.28 7.42 21.89
C ARG A 35 -12.68 6.08 21.44
N THR A 36 -13.44 5.35 20.65
CA THR A 36 -12.97 4.14 19.99
C THR A 36 -12.91 4.36 18.50
N VAL A 37 -11.77 4.04 17.90
CA VAL A 37 -11.53 4.15 16.46
C VAL A 37 -11.22 2.76 15.90
N SER A 38 -11.82 2.43 14.76
CA SER A 38 -11.59 1.16 14.07
C SER A 38 -10.48 1.29 13.04
N ILE A 39 -9.62 0.27 12.98
CA ILE A 39 -8.61 0.09 11.95
C ILE A 39 -9.11 -1.02 11.02
N ALA A 40 -9.38 -0.66 9.78
CA ALA A 40 -9.92 -1.58 8.79
C ALA A 40 -8.89 -1.95 7.72
N ALA A 41 -9.09 -3.10 7.06
CA ALA A 41 -8.30 -3.52 5.92
C ALA A 41 -8.56 -2.60 4.71
N PRO A 42 -7.54 -1.97 4.12
CA PRO A 42 -7.74 -1.06 2.98
C PRO A 42 -8.11 -1.80 1.68
N TYR A 43 -7.85 -3.08 1.59
CA TYR A 43 -8.18 -3.99 0.50
C TYR A 43 -8.21 -5.43 0.99
N ALA A 44 -8.80 -6.33 0.21
CA ALA A 44 -8.83 -7.75 0.55
C ALA A 44 -7.47 -8.42 0.33
N GLY A 45 -7.06 -9.26 1.28
CA GLY A 45 -5.82 -10.00 1.20
C GLY A 45 -5.58 -10.86 2.43
N MET A 46 -4.57 -11.72 2.37
CA MET A 46 -4.19 -12.55 3.50
C MET A 46 -3.38 -11.71 4.50
N VAL A 47 -3.79 -11.74 5.76
CA VAL A 47 -3.08 -11.07 6.86
C VAL A 47 -1.79 -11.83 7.17
N GLY A 48 -0.66 -11.15 7.11
CA GLY A 48 0.65 -11.69 7.48
C GLY A 48 0.79 -11.87 8.98
N ASP A 49 1.97 -12.33 9.40
CA ASP A 49 2.28 -12.46 10.82
C ASP A 49 2.41 -11.08 11.48
N PHE A 50 1.86 -10.97 12.68
CA PHE A 50 1.93 -9.76 13.51
C PHE A 50 2.10 -10.13 14.99
N THR A 51 2.54 -9.17 15.80
CA THR A 51 2.83 -9.37 17.23
C THR A 51 1.99 -8.52 18.17
N VAL A 52 1.28 -7.53 17.62
CA VAL A 52 0.46 -6.60 18.40
C VAL A 52 -0.76 -7.30 19.00
N LYS A 53 -1.15 -6.87 20.18
CA LYS A 53 -2.28 -7.41 20.96
C LYS A 53 -3.06 -6.32 21.67
N ALA A 54 -4.23 -6.66 22.14
CA ALA A 54 -5.03 -5.76 23.00
C ALA A 54 -4.23 -5.36 24.25
N GLY A 55 -4.26 -4.08 24.58
CA GLY A 55 -3.53 -3.46 25.67
C GLY A 55 -2.17 -2.88 25.29
N ASP A 56 -1.68 -3.10 24.06
CA ASP A 56 -0.42 -2.52 23.61
C ASP A 56 -0.60 -1.02 23.33
N GLU A 57 0.38 -0.22 23.79
CA GLU A 57 0.53 1.18 23.41
C GLU A 57 1.31 1.23 22.09
N VAL A 58 0.76 1.91 21.09
CA VAL A 58 1.32 1.96 19.73
C VAL A 58 1.41 3.40 19.27
N ALA A 59 2.57 3.77 18.73
CA ALA A 59 2.80 5.11 18.20
C ALA A 59 2.26 5.29 16.79
N ALA A 60 1.94 6.52 16.42
CA ALA A 60 1.54 6.90 15.07
C ALA A 60 2.57 6.44 14.02
N GLY A 61 2.10 5.83 12.94
CA GLY A 61 2.94 5.31 11.86
C GLY A 61 3.58 3.94 12.14
N GLU A 62 3.45 3.39 13.34
CA GLU A 62 3.94 2.03 13.64
C GLU A 62 3.13 0.98 12.89
N ALA A 63 3.82 -0.04 12.37
CA ALA A 63 3.24 -1.12 11.60
C ALA A 63 2.44 -2.07 12.50
N LEU A 64 1.18 -2.31 12.16
CA LEU A 64 0.29 -3.23 12.85
C LEU A 64 0.14 -4.55 12.11
N PHE A 65 -0.25 -4.49 10.85
CA PHE A 65 -0.53 -5.66 10.02
C PHE A 65 0.06 -5.48 8.63
N ALA A 66 0.60 -6.56 8.07
CA ALA A 66 0.89 -6.64 6.65
C ALA A 66 -0.25 -7.38 5.95
N ILE A 67 -0.76 -6.85 4.83
CA ILE A 67 -1.76 -7.55 4.01
C ILE A 67 -1.09 -7.95 2.70
N ALA A 68 -1.14 -9.24 2.38
CA ALA A 68 -0.48 -9.78 1.21
C ALA A 68 -1.06 -9.19 -0.08
N THR A 69 -0.16 -8.84 -1.01
CA THR A 69 -0.47 -8.35 -2.35
C THR A 69 -0.13 -9.39 -3.39
N GLN A 70 -0.75 -9.33 -4.56
CA GLN A 70 -0.32 -10.06 -5.72
C GLN A 70 0.91 -9.39 -6.33
N LYS A 71 2.01 -10.11 -6.45
CA LYS A 71 3.25 -9.61 -7.04
C LYS A 71 3.34 -10.00 -8.51
N VAL A 72 3.66 -9.04 -9.35
CA VAL A 72 3.86 -9.21 -10.80
C VAL A 72 5.34 -9.07 -11.09
N TYR A 73 5.91 -10.11 -11.67
CA TYR A 73 7.34 -10.22 -11.95
C TYR A 73 7.63 -10.15 -13.44
N ALA A 74 8.83 -9.73 -13.79
CA ALA A 74 9.33 -9.78 -15.16
C ALA A 74 9.42 -11.24 -15.66
N GLU A 75 8.82 -11.52 -16.81
CA GLU A 75 8.86 -12.84 -17.45
C GLU A 75 10.06 -13.01 -18.38
N ALA A 76 10.74 -11.92 -18.73
CA ALA A 76 11.90 -11.87 -19.60
C ALA A 76 12.94 -10.89 -19.09
N ASP A 77 14.19 -11.04 -19.54
CA ASP A 77 15.22 -10.02 -19.39
C ASP A 77 14.98 -8.92 -20.43
N GLY A 78 15.35 -7.67 -20.14
CA GLY A 78 15.23 -6.58 -21.09
C GLY A 78 15.08 -5.21 -20.43
N THR A 79 14.64 -4.25 -21.21
CA THR A 79 14.40 -2.87 -20.75
C THR A 79 12.91 -2.57 -20.70
N VAL A 80 12.45 -2.03 -19.56
CA VAL A 80 11.06 -1.58 -19.39
C VAL A 80 10.78 -0.40 -20.30
N THR A 81 9.74 -0.50 -21.11
CA THR A 81 9.30 0.57 -22.02
C THR A 81 7.80 0.75 -21.93
N GLY A 82 7.33 1.98 -22.09
CA GLY A 82 5.92 2.29 -22.04
C GLY A 82 5.31 1.91 -20.69
N LEU A 83 5.90 2.40 -19.60
CA LEU A 83 5.33 2.26 -18.27
C LEU A 83 4.07 3.15 -18.16
N PHE A 84 2.90 2.56 -18.40
CA PHE A 84 1.62 3.28 -18.44
C PHE A 84 0.90 3.27 -17.10
N ALA A 85 1.15 2.26 -16.28
CA ALA A 85 0.48 2.07 -15.00
C ALA A 85 1.03 2.99 -13.92
N MET A 86 0.12 3.59 -13.13
CA MET A 86 0.42 4.39 -11.94
C MET A 86 -0.26 3.77 -10.72
N PRO A 87 0.26 4.04 -9.50
CA PRO A 87 -0.42 3.64 -8.28
C PRO A 87 -1.84 4.20 -8.22
N GLY A 88 -2.82 3.34 -7.90
CA GLY A 88 -4.25 3.65 -7.89
C GLY A 88 -5.00 3.29 -9.18
N ASP A 89 -4.29 3.01 -10.27
CA ASP A 89 -4.93 2.65 -11.54
C ASP A 89 -5.56 1.25 -11.49
N SER A 90 -6.69 1.08 -12.18
CA SER A 90 -7.20 -0.24 -12.54
C SER A 90 -6.31 -0.85 -13.64
N ALA A 91 -5.73 -2.00 -13.37
CA ALA A 91 -4.89 -2.71 -14.33
C ALA A 91 -5.63 -3.00 -15.64
N GLN A 92 -6.92 -3.37 -15.55
CA GLN A 92 -7.75 -3.62 -16.73
C GLN A 92 -7.93 -2.36 -17.58
N THR A 93 -8.20 -1.20 -16.96
CA THR A 93 -8.38 0.07 -17.69
C THR A 93 -7.10 0.48 -18.43
N VAL A 94 -5.92 0.28 -17.81
CA VAL A 94 -4.64 0.57 -18.43
C VAL A 94 -4.39 -0.36 -19.62
N GLN A 95 -4.65 -1.66 -19.44
CA GLN A 95 -4.48 -2.67 -20.51
C GLN A 95 -5.43 -2.44 -21.69
N ASP A 96 -6.69 -2.09 -21.43
CA ASP A 96 -7.67 -1.80 -22.49
C ASP A 96 -7.25 -0.59 -23.34
N ARG A 97 -6.53 0.37 -22.72
CA ARG A 97 -6.09 1.58 -23.40
C ARG A 97 -4.74 1.45 -24.10
N TYR A 98 -3.79 0.75 -23.50
CA TYR A 98 -2.39 0.72 -23.93
C TYR A 98 -1.89 -0.66 -24.32
N GLY A 99 -2.70 -1.71 -24.09
CA GLY A 99 -2.34 -3.10 -24.39
C GLY A 99 -1.60 -3.83 -23.27
N ALA A 100 -0.99 -3.10 -22.32
CA ALA A 100 -0.24 -3.65 -21.20
C ALA A 100 -0.09 -2.62 -20.09
N LEU A 101 0.37 -3.03 -18.90
CA LEU A 101 0.82 -2.12 -17.83
C LEU A 101 2.17 -1.49 -18.18
N CYS A 102 3.06 -2.29 -18.75
CA CYS A 102 4.31 -1.89 -19.39
C CYS A 102 4.73 -2.97 -20.40
N TYR A 103 5.76 -2.70 -21.16
CA TYR A 103 6.42 -3.67 -22.04
C TYR A 103 7.85 -3.90 -21.57
N ILE A 104 8.38 -5.11 -21.82
CA ILE A 104 9.79 -5.42 -21.66
C ILE A 104 10.35 -5.65 -23.07
N GLU A 105 11.23 -4.76 -23.51
CA GLU A 105 11.96 -4.91 -24.77
C GLU A 105 13.24 -5.70 -24.51
N ASP A 106 13.42 -6.77 -25.27
CA ASP A 106 14.65 -7.54 -25.33
C ASP A 106 15.78 -6.68 -25.91
N ASP A 107 17.02 -6.89 -25.46
CA ASP A 107 18.20 -6.26 -26.05
C ASP A 107 18.36 -6.65 -27.54
N VAL A 108 17.87 -7.84 -27.89
CA VAL A 108 17.78 -8.33 -29.25
C VAL A 108 16.47 -7.95 -29.90
N ARG A 109 16.53 -6.91 -30.69
CA ARG A 109 15.33 -6.34 -31.33
C ARG A 109 14.90 -7.06 -32.60
N TYR A 110 15.79 -7.86 -33.21
CA TYR A 110 15.56 -8.45 -34.52
C TYR A 110 15.98 -9.91 -34.57
N LYS A 111 15.24 -10.69 -35.30
CA LYS A 111 15.54 -12.11 -35.60
C LYS A 111 15.26 -12.44 -37.06
N ALA A 112 15.86 -13.54 -37.55
CA ALA A 112 15.46 -14.16 -38.78
C ALA A 112 15.01 -15.58 -38.51
N ILE A 113 13.83 -15.93 -39.02
CA ILE A 113 13.34 -17.33 -39.04
C ILE A 113 13.79 -17.93 -40.35
N CYS A 114 14.61 -19.00 -40.28
CA CYS A 114 15.33 -19.56 -41.38
C CYS A 114 15.04 -21.02 -41.54
N THR A 115 15.17 -21.48 -42.77
CA THR A 115 15.15 -22.91 -43.14
C THR A 115 16.41 -23.24 -43.92
N SER A 116 16.79 -24.51 -44.02
CA SER A 116 17.90 -24.97 -44.84
C SER A 116 17.59 -24.94 -46.35
N ALA A 117 16.39 -24.45 -46.72
CA ALA A 117 16.03 -24.28 -48.12
C ALA A 117 16.95 -23.25 -48.79
N GLY A 118 17.56 -23.62 -49.92
CA GLY A 118 18.52 -22.78 -50.65
C GLY A 118 19.93 -22.81 -50.07
N ALA A 119 20.24 -23.72 -49.14
CA ALA A 119 21.58 -24.02 -48.75
C ALA A 119 22.35 -24.66 -49.94
N ASP A 120 23.56 -24.18 -50.15
CA ASP A 120 24.50 -24.75 -51.14
C ASP A 120 25.52 -25.65 -50.39
N GLY A 121 26.24 -26.53 -51.08
CA GLY A 121 27.24 -27.43 -50.49
C GLY A 121 26.71 -28.83 -50.15
N ASP A 122 27.56 -29.66 -49.53
CA ASP A 122 27.26 -31.04 -49.13
C ASP A 122 26.33 -31.13 -47.92
N ILE A 123 25.78 -32.29 -47.62
CA ILE A 123 24.81 -32.51 -46.53
C ILE A 123 25.40 -32.17 -45.18
N GLU A 124 26.70 -32.39 -44.97
CA GLU A 124 27.39 -32.07 -43.70
C GLU A 124 27.44 -30.56 -43.45
N ASP A 125 27.56 -29.75 -44.51
CA ASP A 125 27.59 -28.31 -44.44
C ASP A 125 26.22 -27.68 -44.12
N LYS A 126 25.14 -28.46 -44.26
CA LYS A 126 23.75 -28.02 -43.99
C LYS A 126 23.32 -28.22 -42.54
N VAL A 127 24.11 -28.90 -41.72
CA VAL A 127 23.81 -29.10 -40.30
C VAL A 127 24.16 -27.80 -39.52
N VAL A 128 23.12 -27.13 -39.03
CA VAL A 128 23.24 -25.89 -38.27
C VAL A 128 23.21 -26.20 -36.78
N HIS A 129 24.05 -25.53 -35.97
CA HIS A 129 24.11 -25.68 -34.52
C HIS A 129 23.76 -24.42 -33.83
N ALA A 130 23.07 -24.55 -32.70
CA ALA A 130 22.83 -23.39 -31.80
C ALA A 130 24.17 -22.88 -31.29
N GLY A 131 24.31 -21.55 -31.28
CA GLY A 131 25.52 -20.84 -30.87
C GLY A 131 26.44 -20.46 -32.05
N GLU A 132 26.20 -20.92 -33.28
CA GLU A 132 26.99 -20.50 -34.44
C GLU A 132 26.81 -19.01 -34.73
N THR A 133 27.93 -18.33 -35.03
CA THR A 133 27.88 -16.98 -35.60
C THR A 133 27.64 -17.08 -37.10
N VAL A 134 26.72 -16.28 -37.62
CA VAL A 134 26.32 -16.32 -39.03
C VAL A 134 26.25 -14.90 -39.59
N TYR A 135 26.40 -14.86 -40.94
CA TYR A 135 26.35 -13.63 -41.71
C TYR A 135 25.11 -13.63 -42.59
N ILE A 136 24.44 -12.48 -42.61
CA ILE A 136 23.13 -12.31 -43.23
C ILE A 136 23.27 -11.39 -44.44
N LYS A 137 22.69 -11.78 -45.57
CA LYS A 137 22.69 -10.97 -46.79
C LYS A 137 21.30 -10.92 -47.40
N SER A 138 20.83 -9.72 -47.70
CA SER A 138 19.56 -9.52 -48.37
C SER A 138 19.56 -10.11 -49.76
N THR A 139 18.45 -10.77 -50.12
CA THR A 139 18.23 -11.27 -51.49
C THR A 139 17.73 -10.19 -52.45
N GLN A 140 17.16 -9.10 -51.89
CA GLN A 140 16.62 -7.98 -52.67
C GLN A 140 17.69 -6.92 -52.96
N ASN A 141 18.59 -6.68 -52.01
CA ASN A 141 19.68 -5.75 -52.17
C ASN A 141 20.95 -6.30 -51.50
N THR A 142 21.87 -6.80 -52.32
CA THR A 142 23.10 -7.49 -51.89
C THR A 142 24.10 -6.62 -51.10
N SER A 143 23.93 -5.29 -51.09
CA SER A 143 24.70 -4.39 -50.22
C SER A 143 24.20 -4.39 -48.76
N ARG A 144 22.98 -4.82 -48.52
CA ARG A 144 22.42 -4.94 -47.18
C ARG A 144 22.84 -6.24 -46.52
N LYS A 145 23.52 -6.11 -45.42
CA LYS A 145 24.17 -7.22 -44.72
C LYS A 145 23.87 -7.11 -43.23
N GLY A 146 24.11 -8.20 -42.52
CA GLY A 146 23.97 -8.24 -41.06
C GLY A 146 24.80 -9.37 -40.48
N GLU A 147 24.89 -9.41 -39.18
CA GLU A 147 25.51 -10.48 -38.43
C GLU A 147 24.49 -10.98 -37.38
N GLY A 148 24.59 -12.25 -37.06
CA GLY A 148 23.68 -12.84 -36.06
C GLY A 148 24.27 -14.12 -35.48
N ARG A 149 23.51 -14.67 -34.53
CA ARG A 149 23.83 -15.92 -33.86
C ARG A 149 22.64 -16.85 -33.92
N VAL A 150 22.87 -18.09 -34.18
CA VAL A 150 21.84 -19.12 -34.13
C VAL A 150 21.45 -19.39 -32.70
N THR A 151 20.18 -19.19 -32.34
CA THR A 151 19.68 -19.39 -30.96
C THR A 151 18.85 -20.63 -30.78
N ALA A 152 18.17 -21.07 -31.83
CA ALA A 152 17.36 -22.27 -31.78
C ALA A 152 17.46 -23.06 -33.13
N VAL A 153 17.47 -24.39 -33.05
CA VAL A 153 17.44 -25.29 -34.17
C VAL A 153 16.34 -26.31 -33.94
N SER A 154 15.53 -26.57 -34.98
CA SER A 154 14.44 -27.55 -34.96
C SER A 154 14.44 -28.35 -36.26
N ALA A 155 13.57 -29.34 -36.36
CA ALA A 155 13.38 -30.12 -37.61
C ALA A 155 12.85 -29.25 -38.78
N GLU A 156 12.18 -28.14 -38.48
CA GLU A 156 11.55 -27.26 -39.46
C GLU A 156 12.46 -26.11 -39.89
N GLY A 157 13.54 -25.84 -39.15
CA GLY A 157 14.47 -24.77 -39.43
C GLY A 157 15.20 -24.26 -38.18
N TYR A 158 15.71 -23.04 -38.28
CA TYR A 158 16.47 -22.43 -37.21
C TYR A 158 16.17 -20.93 -37.08
N THR A 159 16.40 -20.40 -35.89
CA THR A 159 16.24 -18.98 -35.60
C THR A 159 17.61 -18.36 -35.46
N VAL A 160 17.81 -17.26 -36.12
CA VAL A 160 18.99 -16.40 -35.99
C VAL A 160 18.61 -15.12 -35.30
N GLU A 161 19.23 -14.86 -34.17
CA GLU A 161 19.22 -13.58 -33.48
C GLU A 161 20.15 -12.63 -34.20
N ILE A 162 19.63 -11.45 -34.62
CA ILE A 162 20.42 -10.51 -35.42
C ILE A 162 21.11 -9.53 -34.46
N THR A 163 22.43 -9.65 -34.34
CA THR A 163 23.25 -8.82 -33.47
C THR A 163 23.66 -7.49 -34.13
N ARG A 164 23.72 -7.48 -35.48
CA ARG A 164 23.97 -6.26 -36.28
C ARG A 164 23.07 -6.23 -37.49
N MET A 165 22.27 -5.19 -37.64
CA MET A 165 21.32 -5.02 -38.74
C MET A 165 21.93 -4.45 -40.03
N ASN A 166 23.04 -3.70 -39.98
CA ASN A 166 23.78 -3.13 -41.13
C ASN A 166 22.89 -2.86 -42.37
N ASP A 167 21.89 -1.99 -42.25
CA ASP A 167 20.92 -1.61 -43.31
C ASP A 167 19.91 -2.69 -43.74
N LEU A 168 19.85 -3.84 -43.10
CA LEU A 168 18.76 -4.80 -43.32
C LEU A 168 17.43 -4.20 -42.94
N ASN A 169 16.37 -4.49 -43.69
CA ASN A 169 15.00 -4.06 -43.35
C ASN A 169 14.25 -5.18 -42.61
N LEU A 170 13.17 -4.80 -41.92
CA LEU A 170 12.19 -5.77 -41.43
C LEU A 170 11.43 -6.43 -42.59
N ASN A 171 11.04 -7.69 -42.37
CA ASN A 171 10.33 -8.52 -43.35
C ASN A 171 11.10 -8.71 -44.66
N GLU A 172 12.42 -8.55 -44.66
CA GLU A 172 13.27 -8.71 -45.80
C GLU A 172 13.67 -10.21 -45.95
N SER A 173 13.66 -10.71 -47.17
CA SER A 173 14.15 -12.07 -47.47
C SER A 173 15.67 -12.05 -47.49
N VAL A 174 16.27 -12.99 -46.78
CA VAL A 174 17.72 -13.08 -46.57
C VAL A 174 18.26 -14.51 -46.84
N LYS A 175 19.51 -14.56 -47.22
CA LYS A 175 20.35 -15.78 -47.20
C LYS A 175 21.29 -15.70 -45.99
N ILE A 176 21.57 -16.84 -45.39
CA ILE A 176 22.41 -17.00 -44.19
C ILE A 176 23.68 -17.75 -44.59
N TYR A 177 24.81 -17.23 -44.13
CA TYR A 177 26.15 -17.73 -44.49
C TYR A 177 26.97 -18.00 -43.23
N ARG A 178 27.91 -18.94 -43.30
CA ARG A 178 28.86 -19.20 -42.19
C ARG A 178 30.03 -18.26 -42.19
N ASP A 179 30.39 -17.68 -43.32
CA ASP A 179 31.51 -16.74 -43.42
C ASP A 179 31.09 -15.37 -43.93
N SER A 180 31.99 -14.39 -43.69
CA SER A 180 31.77 -12.98 -44.00
C SER A 180 31.99 -12.65 -45.50
N ASP A 181 32.46 -13.58 -46.28
CA ASP A 181 32.74 -13.38 -47.73
C ASP A 181 31.47 -13.64 -48.53
N TYR A 182 30.46 -14.32 -47.93
CA TYR A 182 29.17 -14.65 -48.52
C TYR A 182 29.30 -15.56 -49.74
N ASP A 183 30.25 -16.48 -49.68
CA ASP A 183 30.46 -17.46 -50.72
C ASP A 183 29.30 -18.46 -50.83
N ALA A 184 29.01 -18.94 -52.01
CA ALA A 184 27.87 -19.83 -52.23
C ALA A 184 27.94 -21.11 -51.37
N ASP A 185 29.15 -21.67 -51.24
CA ASP A 185 29.40 -22.91 -50.51
C ASP A 185 29.17 -22.77 -48.99
N SER A 186 29.30 -21.56 -48.46
CA SER A 186 29.03 -21.26 -47.03
C SER A 186 27.56 -20.97 -46.71
N CYS A 187 26.68 -20.97 -47.72
CA CYS A 187 25.25 -20.70 -47.56
C CYS A 187 24.54 -21.85 -46.86
N ILE A 188 24.04 -21.64 -45.67
CA ILE A 188 23.36 -22.63 -44.84
C ILE A 188 21.82 -22.51 -44.87
N GLY A 189 21.29 -21.58 -45.64
CA GLY A 189 19.85 -21.48 -45.82
C GLY A 189 19.34 -20.07 -46.11
N SER A 190 18.04 -19.95 -46.05
CA SER A 190 17.35 -18.68 -46.29
C SER A 190 16.23 -18.44 -45.26
N GLY A 191 15.88 -17.19 -45.07
CA GLY A 191 14.85 -16.81 -44.09
C GLY A 191 14.29 -15.42 -44.34
N ARG A 192 13.58 -14.94 -43.35
CA ARG A 192 13.01 -13.62 -43.35
C ARG A 192 13.27 -12.94 -42.01
N THR A 193 13.68 -11.66 -42.07
CA THR A 193 13.88 -10.84 -40.91
C THR A 193 12.55 -10.44 -40.27
N SER A 194 12.49 -10.40 -38.96
CA SER A 194 11.33 -9.95 -38.19
C SER A 194 11.78 -9.21 -36.92
N ALA A 195 10.92 -8.36 -36.38
CA ALA A 195 11.14 -7.81 -35.06
C ALA A 195 10.88 -8.89 -33.99
N VAL A 196 11.58 -8.80 -32.90
CA VAL A 196 11.21 -9.48 -31.66
C VAL A 196 10.17 -8.60 -30.97
N PRO A 197 8.92 -9.04 -30.77
CA PRO A 197 7.93 -8.23 -30.09
C PRO A 197 8.32 -8.05 -28.63
N ALA A 198 8.10 -6.85 -28.10
CA ALA A 198 8.24 -6.61 -26.66
C ALA A 198 7.25 -7.49 -25.88
N THR A 199 7.67 -7.96 -24.72
CA THR A 199 6.83 -8.76 -23.82
C THR A 199 5.87 -7.83 -23.08
N ALA A 200 4.57 -8.02 -23.25
CA ALA A 200 3.54 -7.28 -22.57
C ALA A 200 3.38 -7.78 -21.12
N VAL A 201 3.40 -6.88 -20.16
CA VAL A 201 3.17 -7.19 -18.74
C VAL A 201 1.73 -6.86 -18.39
N ASN A 202 0.97 -7.87 -17.99
CA ASN A 202 -0.45 -7.78 -17.69
C ASN A 202 -0.75 -8.28 -16.28
N ALA A 203 -1.81 -7.74 -15.66
CA ALA A 203 -2.29 -8.18 -14.36
C ALA A 203 -3.80 -7.91 -14.21
N SER A 204 -4.41 -8.42 -13.13
CA SER A 204 -5.81 -8.17 -12.79
C SER A 204 -5.91 -7.49 -11.43
N GLY A 205 -6.80 -6.52 -11.28
CA GLY A 205 -6.99 -5.76 -10.05
C GLY A 205 -6.53 -4.30 -10.17
N SER A 206 -6.12 -3.69 -9.07
CA SER A 206 -5.65 -2.31 -9.01
C SER A 206 -4.17 -2.25 -8.62
N VAL A 207 -3.43 -1.34 -9.24
CA VAL A 207 -2.00 -1.14 -8.98
C VAL A 207 -1.82 -0.45 -7.64
N LEU A 208 -1.30 -1.18 -6.65
CA LEU A 208 -0.95 -0.62 -5.35
C LEU A 208 0.39 0.11 -5.43
N ARG A 209 1.39 -0.54 -6.00
CA ARG A 209 2.75 0.00 -6.12
C ARG A 209 3.40 -0.37 -7.45
N VAL A 210 4.13 0.57 -8.01
CA VAL A 210 5.01 0.39 -9.17
C VAL A 210 6.44 0.28 -8.65
N CYS A 211 7.13 -0.83 -8.94
CA CYS A 211 8.45 -1.16 -8.42
C CYS A 211 9.58 -0.91 -9.44
N VAL A 212 9.24 -0.45 -10.63
CA VAL A 212 10.19 -0.19 -11.73
C VAL A 212 9.99 1.20 -12.31
N SER A 213 10.97 1.65 -13.10
CA SER A 213 10.92 2.91 -13.85
C SER A 213 10.98 2.64 -15.36
N ASP A 214 10.41 3.55 -16.14
CA ASP A 214 10.55 3.51 -17.60
C ASP A 214 12.02 3.65 -17.99
N GLY A 215 12.50 2.82 -18.92
CA GLY A 215 13.90 2.73 -19.29
C GLY A 215 14.80 1.89 -18.36
N GLN A 216 14.25 1.32 -17.27
CA GLN A 216 15.03 0.46 -16.36
C GLN A 216 15.26 -0.92 -16.98
N THR A 217 16.51 -1.41 -16.90
CA THR A 217 16.85 -2.78 -17.26
C THR A 217 16.40 -3.72 -16.13
N VAL A 218 15.67 -4.76 -16.49
CA VAL A 218 15.16 -5.79 -15.59
C VAL A 218 15.59 -7.18 -16.03
N ARG A 219 15.62 -8.10 -15.08
CA ARG A 219 15.86 -9.53 -15.31
C ARG A 219 14.59 -10.31 -15.01
N ARG A 220 14.47 -11.45 -15.61
CA ARG A 220 13.40 -12.40 -15.30
C ARG A 220 13.35 -12.67 -13.80
N GLY A 221 12.17 -12.46 -13.20
CA GLY A 221 11.95 -12.60 -11.75
C GLY A 221 12.07 -11.30 -10.96
N ASP A 222 12.44 -10.18 -11.58
CA ASP A 222 12.41 -8.87 -10.91
C ASP A 222 10.97 -8.42 -10.68
N LEU A 223 10.69 -7.86 -9.50
CA LEU A 223 9.37 -7.36 -9.13
C LEU A 223 9.05 -6.07 -9.89
N LEU A 224 7.93 -6.08 -10.62
CA LEU A 224 7.47 -4.94 -11.42
C LEU A 224 6.34 -4.18 -10.76
N PHE A 225 5.31 -4.90 -10.27
CA PHE A 225 4.13 -4.30 -9.66
C PHE A 225 3.67 -5.10 -8.44
N GLU A 226 3.05 -4.39 -7.50
CA GLU A 226 2.18 -4.99 -6.49
C GLU A 226 0.72 -4.60 -6.79
N ILE A 227 -0.13 -5.60 -6.88
CA ILE A 227 -1.53 -5.50 -7.29
C ILE A 227 -2.42 -5.97 -6.13
N VAL A 228 -3.58 -5.35 -6.00
CA VAL A 228 -4.64 -5.77 -5.08
C VAL A 228 -5.94 -6.05 -5.83
N PRO A 229 -6.80 -6.94 -5.33
CA PRO A 229 -8.00 -7.35 -6.06
C PRO A 229 -9.05 -6.24 -6.14
N ASP A 230 -9.10 -5.35 -5.14
CA ASP A 230 -10.14 -4.34 -5.01
C ASP A 230 -9.77 -3.02 -5.70
N ALA A 231 -10.79 -2.21 -5.99
CA ALA A 231 -10.58 -0.83 -6.42
C ALA A 231 -9.99 0.02 -5.27
N LEU A 232 -8.91 0.73 -5.58
CA LEU A 232 -8.22 1.63 -4.65
C LEU A 232 -8.83 3.03 -4.73
N GLU A 233 -10.08 3.20 -4.30
CA GLU A 233 -10.73 4.50 -4.27
C GLU A 233 -10.03 5.43 -3.30
N GLY A 234 -9.44 6.50 -3.82
CA GLY A 234 -8.77 7.54 -3.02
C GLY A 234 -7.36 7.20 -2.53
N LEU A 235 -6.88 5.99 -2.70
CA LEU A 235 -5.50 5.59 -2.38
C LEU A 235 -4.60 5.86 -3.59
N ARG A 236 -3.82 6.91 -3.53
CA ARG A 236 -2.75 7.18 -4.49
C ARG A 236 -1.45 6.52 -4.03
N GLY A 237 -1.34 5.23 -4.24
CA GLY A 237 -0.21 4.45 -3.77
C GLY A 237 -0.27 4.15 -2.27
N GLY A 238 0.20 3.01 -1.87
CA GLY A 238 0.23 2.58 -0.48
C GLY A 238 1.25 1.46 -0.30
N ASP A 239 1.62 1.27 0.94
CA ASP A 239 2.34 0.07 1.35
C ASP A 239 1.34 -1.04 1.64
N SER A 240 1.81 -2.28 1.56
CA SER A 240 1.05 -3.46 1.99
C SER A 240 0.89 -3.55 3.52
N THR A 241 1.27 -2.49 4.24
CA THR A 241 1.30 -2.42 5.70
C THR A 241 0.24 -1.47 6.20
N VAL A 242 -0.63 -1.95 7.08
CA VAL A 242 -1.58 -1.15 7.84
C VAL A 242 -0.85 -0.61 9.06
N THR A 243 -0.81 0.72 9.20
CA THR A 243 -0.11 1.42 10.28
C THR A 243 -1.08 2.07 11.24
N MET A 244 -0.61 2.36 12.45
CA MET A 244 -1.38 3.11 13.44
C MET A 244 -1.58 4.56 12.98
N PRO A 245 -2.82 5.08 12.93
CA PRO A 245 -3.07 6.43 12.40
C PRO A 245 -2.60 7.57 13.32
N GLU A 246 -2.68 7.37 14.63
CA GLU A 246 -2.29 8.29 15.70
C GLU A 246 -1.85 7.51 16.93
N ASP A 247 -1.15 8.12 17.87
CA ASP A 247 -0.75 7.46 19.12
C ASP A 247 -1.97 6.95 19.88
N GLY A 248 -1.90 5.76 20.46
CA GLY A 248 -3.03 5.19 21.20
C GLY A 248 -2.79 3.80 21.74
N VAL A 249 -3.83 3.24 22.34
CA VAL A 249 -3.85 1.91 22.96
C VAL A 249 -4.81 1.01 22.21
N LEU A 250 -4.35 -0.16 21.79
CA LEU A 250 -5.20 -1.16 21.15
C LEU A 250 -6.22 -1.73 22.16
N LEU A 251 -7.50 -1.59 21.85
CA LEU A 251 -8.60 -2.12 22.67
C LEU A 251 -8.91 -3.57 22.32
N SER A 252 -8.89 -3.89 21.01
CA SER A 252 -9.10 -5.23 20.51
C SER A 252 -8.30 -5.47 19.24
N VAL A 253 -7.93 -6.72 19.00
CA VAL A 253 -7.35 -7.20 17.75
C VAL A 253 -8.21 -8.35 17.27
N SER A 254 -8.90 -8.15 16.13
CA SER A 254 -9.78 -9.14 15.50
C SER A 254 -9.06 -9.90 14.39
N ALA A 255 -7.97 -9.32 13.86
CA ALA A 255 -7.14 -9.92 12.83
C ALA A 255 -6.55 -11.26 13.28
N GLN A 256 -6.38 -12.19 12.33
CA GLN A 256 -5.71 -13.48 12.56
C GLN A 256 -4.64 -13.69 11.50
N SER A 257 -3.43 -14.04 11.94
CA SER A 257 -2.32 -14.38 11.03
C SER A 257 -2.71 -15.53 10.09
N GLY A 258 -2.48 -15.36 8.80
CA GLY A 258 -2.81 -16.33 7.78
C GLY A 258 -4.29 -16.38 7.37
N ALA A 259 -5.16 -15.59 7.99
CA ALA A 259 -6.56 -15.48 7.59
C ALA A 259 -6.75 -14.49 6.44
N GLN A 260 -7.80 -14.67 5.64
CA GLN A 260 -8.21 -13.75 4.60
C GLN A 260 -9.04 -12.63 5.21
N ALA A 261 -8.59 -11.39 5.07
CA ALA A 261 -9.39 -10.21 5.39
C ALA A 261 -10.11 -9.70 4.13
N ALA A 262 -11.35 -9.25 4.30
CA ALA A 262 -12.09 -8.53 3.27
C ALA A 262 -11.74 -7.03 3.31
N LYS A 263 -11.96 -6.31 2.21
CA LYS A 263 -11.88 -4.84 2.22
C LYS A 263 -12.85 -4.28 3.26
N ASP A 264 -12.43 -3.27 4.01
CA ASP A 264 -13.16 -2.58 5.07
C ASP A 264 -13.49 -3.46 6.31
N GLU A 265 -12.97 -4.68 6.38
CA GLU A 265 -13.05 -5.52 7.57
C GLU A 265 -12.24 -4.90 8.72
N VAL A 266 -12.85 -4.82 9.92
CA VAL A 266 -12.19 -4.27 11.10
C VAL A 266 -11.15 -5.27 11.63
N LEU A 267 -9.88 -4.89 11.56
CA LEU A 267 -8.74 -5.69 12.02
C LEU A 267 -8.40 -5.44 13.49
N ALA A 268 -8.59 -4.22 13.96
CA ALA A 268 -8.37 -3.81 15.34
C ALA A 268 -9.21 -2.60 15.70
N THR A 269 -9.38 -2.35 17.00
CA THR A 269 -9.91 -1.09 17.52
C THR A 269 -8.92 -0.51 18.51
N TYR A 270 -8.85 0.82 18.58
CA TYR A 270 -7.97 1.52 19.51
C TYR A 270 -8.64 2.74 20.15
N CYS A 271 -8.11 3.14 21.29
CA CYS A 271 -8.39 4.42 21.93
C CYS A 271 -7.22 5.37 21.66
N PRO A 272 -7.43 6.54 21.05
CA PRO A 272 -6.38 7.52 20.88
C PRO A 272 -5.80 7.98 22.23
N ALA A 273 -4.50 8.33 22.23
CA ALA A 273 -3.84 8.86 23.40
C ALA A 273 -4.58 10.08 23.93
N GLY A 274 -4.82 10.12 25.24
CA GLY A 274 -5.56 11.20 25.88
C GLY A 274 -7.07 11.16 25.73
N ALA A 275 -7.64 10.23 24.95
CA ALA A 275 -9.09 10.08 24.79
C ALA A 275 -9.70 9.13 25.82
N VAL A 276 -9.23 9.15 27.05
CA VAL A 276 -9.78 8.38 28.17
C VAL A 276 -10.66 9.24 29.04
N GLU A 277 -11.68 8.64 29.62
CA GLU A 277 -12.64 9.29 30.50
C GLU A 277 -12.96 8.40 31.70
N VAL A 278 -13.47 8.99 32.78
CA VAL A 278 -13.99 8.25 33.94
C VAL A 278 -15.49 8.19 33.81
N VAL A 279 -16.06 7.00 33.82
CA VAL A 279 -17.50 6.78 33.85
C VAL A 279 -17.90 6.35 35.27
N CYS A 280 -18.78 7.14 35.86
CA CYS A 280 -19.32 6.91 37.21
C CYS A 280 -20.81 6.58 37.10
N PRO A 281 -21.25 5.38 37.48
CA PRO A 281 -22.68 5.09 37.67
C PRO A 281 -23.20 5.84 38.88
N VAL A 282 -24.28 6.58 38.71
CA VAL A 282 -24.86 7.45 39.76
C VAL A 282 -26.35 7.16 39.92
N ASP A 283 -26.81 7.08 41.15
CA ASP A 283 -28.23 6.88 41.47
C ASP A 283 -29.04 8.17 41.17
N GLU A 284 -30.35 8.01 40.94
CA GLU A 284 -31.24 9.12 40.61
C GLU A 284 -31.26 10.20 41.68
N ASP A 285 -31.12 9.84 42.95
CA ASP A 285 -31.17 10.76 44.08
C ASP A 285 -29.99 11.73 44.09
N ASP A 286 -28.81 11.30 43.59
CA ASP A 286 -27.57 12.08 43.57
C ASP A 286 -27.42 12.97 42.30
N LEU A 287 -28.23 12.71 41.26
CA LEU A 287 -28.18 13.48 40.00
C LEU A 287 -28.41 15.00 40.21
N SER A 288 -29.23 15.37 41.20
CA SER A 288 -29.56 16.77 41.45
C SER A 288 -28.35 17.60 41.90
N ALA A 289 -27.34 16.95 42.45
CA ALA A 289 -26.10 17.58 42.93
C ALA A 289 -25.06 17.80 41.79
N LEU A 290 -25.26 17.14 40.64
CA LEU A 290 -24.30 17.12 39.53
C LEU A 290 -24.64 18.16 38.47
N ARG A 291 -23.60 18.73 37.85
CA ARG A 291 -23.76 19.72 36.76
C ARG A 291 -22.70 19.49 35.70
N VAL A 292 -23.14 19.44 34.44
CA VAL A 292 -22.23 19.44 33.28
C VAL A 292 -21.37 20.71 33.31
N GLY A 293 -20.08 20.59 33.11
CA GLY A 293 -19.09 21.64 33.17
C GLY A 293 -18.49 21.88 34.57
N ALA A 294 -18.94 21.14 35.61
CA ALA A 294 -18.34 21.24 36.95
C ALA A 294 -16.92 20.67 36.95
N ARG A 295 -16.00 21.33 37.61
CA ARG A 295 -14.63 20.82 37.85
C ARG A 295 -14.64 19.91 39.06
N VAL A 296 -13.90 18.83 38.94
CA VAL A 296 -13.82 17.76 39.96
C VAL A 296 -12.37 17.30 40.09
N GLY A 297 -12.02 16.84 41.29
CA GLY A 297 -10.77 16.10 41.50
C GLY A 297 -11.01 14.61 41.33
N VAL A 298 -10.14 13.96 40.53
CA VAL A 298 -10.18 12.52 40.26
C VAL A 298 -8.96 11.86 40.89
N THR A 299 -9.18 10.90 41.77
CA THR A 299 -8.10 10.08 42.35
C THR A 299 -8.25 8.65 41.80
N LEU A 300 -7.13 8.09 41.33
CA LEU A 300 -7.10 6.70 40.83
C LEU A 300 -6.52 5.79 41.91
N ASP A 301 -7.15 4.67 42.19
CA ASP A 301 -6.69 3.71 43.20
C ASP A 301 -5.28 3.19 42.93
N ALA A 302 -4.90 3.08 41.65
CA ALA A 302 -3.59 2.68 41.24
C ALA A 302 -2.49 3.75 41.34
N LEU A 303 -2.88 5.04 41.51
CA LEU A 303 -1.96 6.18 41.64
C LEU A 303 -2.24 6.94 42.97
N PRO A 304 -1.95 6.34 44.13
CA PRO A 304 -2.26 6.92 45.40
C PRO A 304 -1.45 8.22 45.66
N GLY A 305 -2.17 9.28 46.01
CA GLY A 305 -1.57 10.58 46.30
C GLY A 305 -1.56 11.57 45.12
N GLU A 306 -1.97 11.17 43.93
CA GLU A 306 -2.20 12.04 42.80
C GLU A 306 -3.69 12.39 42.68
N THR A 307 -3.99 13.67 42.48
CA THR A 307 -5.32 14.13 42.16
C THR A 307 -5.28 14.74 40.77
N LEU A 308 -6.02 14.17 39.84
CA LEU A 308 -6.12 14.65 38.46
C LEU A 308 -7.28 15.66 38.37
N ASP A 309 -7.07 16.69 37.54
CA ASP A 309 -8.15 17.65 37.24
C ASP A 309 -9.12 17.02 36.26
N GLY A 310 -10.39 16.90 36.63
CA GLY A 310 -11.48 16.42 35.79
C GLY A 310 -12.55 17.50 35.54
N THR A 311 -13.37 17.25 34.53
CA THR A 311 -14.57 18.06 34.25
C THR A 311 -15.73 17.13 33.93
N VAL A 312 -16.88 17.31 34.52
CA VAL A 312 -18.10 16.61 34.19
C VAL A 312 -18.49 16.97 32.76
N GLU A 313 -18.31 16.06 31.83
CA GLU A 313 -18.58 16.28 30.40
C GLU A 313 -20.03 16.02 30.05
N SER A 314 -20.60 14.92 30.56
CA SER A 314 -21.98 14.56 30.33
C SER A 314 -22.60 13.83 31.50
N ILE A 315 -23.93 13.87 31.54
CA ILE A 315 -24.77 13.05 32.42
C ILE A 315 -25.77 12.34 31.52
N ALA A 316 -25.79 11.02 31.59
CA ALA A 316 -26.68 10.22 30.76
C ALA A 316 -28.16 10.59 31.03
N ARG A 317 -28.97 10.56 29.97
CA ARG A 317 -30.42 10.81 30.06
C ARG A 317 -31.23 9.53 30.10
N VAL A 318 -30.56 8.39 29.94
CA VAL A 318 -31.15 7.06 29.95
C VAL A 318 -30.41 6.26 31.01
N MET A 319 -31.15 5.56 31.84
CA MET A 319 -30.64 4.65 32.85
C MET A 319 -29.95 3.46 32.15
N ASN A 320 -28.80 3.06 32.67
CA ASN A 320 -28.09 1.87 32.21
C ASN A 320 -28.78 0.57 32.73
N ASP A 321 -28.27 -0.59 32.31
CA ASP A 321 -28.83 -1.89 32.68
C ASP A 321 -28.72 -2.21 34.19
N GLU A 322 -27.86 -1.49 34.91
CA GLU A 322 -27.66 -1.63 36.37
C GLU A 322 -28.60 -0.74 37.18
N GLY A 323 -29.42 0.09 36.53
CA GLY A 323 -30.38 0.94 37.17
C GLY A 323 -29.82 2.27 37.65
N SER A 324 -28.69 2.71 37.11
CA SER A 324 -28.01 3.98 37.40
C SER A 324 -27.85 4.84 36.13
N TYR A 325 -27.42 6.10 36.32
CA TYR A 325 -27.11 7.01 35.20
C TYR A 325 -25.61 7.21 35.09
N ASP A 326 -25.06 7.05 33.92
CA ASP A 326 -23.64 7.24 33.68
C ASP A 326 -23.28 8.71 33.65
N VAL A 327 -22.34 9.10 34.50
CA VAL A 327 -21.73 10.43 34.53
C VAL A 327 -20.32 10.30 33.96
N THR A 328 -20.05 11.01 32.86
CA THR A 328 -18.77 11.02 32.20
C THR A 328 -17.95 12.20 32.67
N VAL A 329 -16.72 11.94 33.09
CA VAL A 329 -15.74 12.93 33.52
C VAL A 329 -14.51 12.86 32.60
N SER A 330 -14.24 13.94 31.89
CA SER A 330 -13.02 14.08 31.08
C SER A 330 -11.83 14.42 31.97
N LEU A 331 -10.66 13.87 31.66
CA LEU A 331 -9.40 14.09 32.36
C LEU A 331 -8.49 15.04 31.55
N ARG A 332 -7.74 15.91 32.23
CA ARG A 332 -6.78 16.81 31.58
C ARG A 332 -5.42 16.20 31.39
N ASP A 333 -4.97 15.42 32.34
CA ASP A 333 -3.70 14.70 32.32
C ASP A 333 -3.98 13.20 32.32
N THR A 334 -3.50 12.52 31.33
CA THR A 334 -3.79 11.09 31.09
C THR A 334 -2.52 10.25 30.92
N GLU A 335 -1.31 10.82 31.14
CA GLU A 335 -0.04 10.15 30.84
C GLU A 335 0.12 8.80 31.57
N ASN A 336 -0.33 8.71 32.83
CA ASN A 336 -0.25 7.50 33.64
C ASN A 336 -1.61 6.77 33.81
N VAL A 337 -2.65 7.23 33.10
CA VAL A 337 -3.98 6.71 33.22
C VAL A 337 -4.18 5.52 32.29
N ARG A 338 -4.66 4.39 32.83
CA ARG A 338 -4.93 3.18 32.04
C ARG A 338 -6.40 2.83 32.08
N ILE A 339 -6.94 2.37 30.96
CA ILE A 339 -8.31 1.88 30.84
C ILE A 339 -8.51 0.71 31.81
N GLY A 340 -9.62 0.74 32.55
CA GLY A 340 -9.95 -0.25 33.58
C GLY A 340 -9.49 0.11 34.99
N MET A 341 -8.79 1.23 35.22
CA MET A 341 -8.46 1.70 36.55
C MET A 341 -9.74 2.15 37.29
N SER A 342 -9.82 1.85 38.60
CA SER A 342 -10.84 2.40 39.48
C SER A 342 -10.52 3.84 39.82
N ALA A 343 -11.54 4.67 39.84
CA ALA A 343 -11.45 6.11 40.13
C ALA A 343 -12.47 6.58 41.15
N THR A 344 -12.07 7.50 42.00
CA THR A 344 -12.95 8.23 42.89
C THR A 344 -12.99 9.71 42.46
N VAL A 345 -14.18 10.22 42.20
CA VAL A 345 -14.42 11.59 41.74
C VAL A 345 -15.02 12.40 42.90
N ARG A 346 -14.42 13.55 43.21
CA ARG A 346 -14.84 14.45 44.26
C ARG A 346 -14.92 15.90 43.77
N PRO A 347 -15.84 16.71 44.33
CA PRO A 347 -15.96 18.12 44.00
C PRO A 347 -14.71 18.94 44.32
#